data_ea93bcdfb600f8e878f362d8a08f658b
#
_entry.id   ea93bcdfb600f8e878f362d8a08f658b
#
_cell.length_a   1.000
_cell.length_b   1.000
_cell.length_c   1.000
_cell.angle_alpha   90.00
_cell.angle_beta   90.00
_cell.angle_gamma   90.00
#
_symmetry.space_group_name_H-M   'P 1'
#
loop_
_entity.id
_entity.type
_entity.pdbx_description
1 polymer ?
#
loop_
_entity_poly.entity_id
_entity_poly.type
_entity_poly.pdbx_seq_one_letter_code
_entity_poly.pdbx_strand_id
1 'polypeptide(L)'
;MKLYKKAAACLLTAAMAISMLTACGGGGNGGNGGNGGNGGGNTPSPLPNNPDQIVLPDIDEGEGEGTGTKPTKTPIIDVDNSKLVQFSKKYAGATEFYVEMQEVGYGKDARSIDVRAARKGENCYVSMATLGKNNKQQLIETLMLKNNSTWDQYLLFRSSKAAVKSRSEDDVDLSLGALIASKRPTQMWSTEIKVGPTKYYAEVYKYYSYEYTTCFTADGKPVYQFVRDLNGKQLNSATLYKTIQVGSGTSKGLCALPTGTKTYSFDDNTGRLTDAKGNVFTLKEDGTTGIKVLDKDGKDVTDDFKWLTDFFKMMSGE
;
A
#
# COMPACT_ATOMS: atom_id res chain seq x y z
N MET A 1 27.41 -4.45 4.32
CA MET A 1 26.30 -4.75 5.27
C MET A 1 25.91 -6.19 5.00
N LYS A 2 25.96 -7.08 5.99
CA LYS A 2 25.74 -8.52 5.76
C LYS A 2 24.34 -8.75 5.16
N LEU A 3 24.22 -9.66 4.18
CA LEU A 3 23.02 -9.88 3.36
C LEU A 3 21.78 -10.22 4.21
N TYR A 4 21.97 -10.92 5.33
CA TYR A 4 20.88 -11.20 6.27
C TYR A 4 20.29 -9.93 6.91
N LYS A 5 21.10 -8.84 7.08
CA LYS A 5 20.58 -7.53 7.49
C LYS A 5 19.76 -6.87 6.38
N LYS A 6 20.10 -7.13 5.09
CA LYS A 6 19.23 -6.76 3.96
C LYS A 6 17.97 -7.62 3.94
N ALA A 7 18.09 -8.92 4.24
CA ALA A 7 16.95 -9.83 4.36
C ALA A 7 16.01 -9.42 5.50
N ALA A 8 16.56 -9.12 6.68
CA ALA A 8 15.80 -8.57 7.79
C ALA A 8 15.16 -7.24 7.42
N ALA A 9 15.90 -6.35 6.76
CA ALA A 9 15.35 -5.11 6.23
C ALA A 9 14.23 -5.36 5.22
N CYS A 10 14.33 -6.35 4.33
CA CYS A 10 13.26 -6.70 3.39
C CYS A 10 12.03 -7.32 4.09
N LEU A 11 12.23 -8.13 5.12
CA LEU A 11 11.15 -8.66 5.95
C LEU A 11 10.49 -7.54 6.77
N LEU A 12 11.27 -6.59 7.29
CA LEU A 12 10.81 -5.39 7.99
C LEU A 12 10.22 -4.36 7.03
N THR A 13 10.75 -4.22 5.79
CA THR A 13 10.20 -3.29 4.78
C THR A 13 8.83 -3.72 4.29
N ALA A 14 8.50 -5.01 4.31
CA ALA A 14 7.13 -5.46 4.07
C ALA A 14 6.17 -4.91 5.14
N ALA A 15 6.61 -4.74 6.39
CA ALA A 15 5.85 -4.04 7.43
C ALA A 15 5.84 -2.51 7.23
N MET A 16 6.99 -1.93 6.84
CA MET A 16 7.09 -0.50 6.55
C MET A 16 6.35 -0.10 5.27
N ALA A 17 6.13 -1.01 4.32
CA ALA A 17 5.29 -0.75 3.15
C ALA A 17 3.85 -0.42 3.53
N ILE A 18 3.39 -0.91 4.68
CA ILE A 18 2.09 -0.52 5.26
C ILE A 18 2.13 0.95 5.72
N SER A 19 3.23 1.39 6.31
CA SER A 19 3.43 2.79 6.70
C SER A 19 3.74 3.71 5.51
N MET A 20 4.28 3.16 4.39
CA MET A 20 4.53 3.92 3.16
C MET A 20 3.28 4.15 2.31
N LEU A 21 2.20 3.39 2.50
CA LEU A 21 0.90 3.67 1.89
C LEU A 21 0.31 4.99 2.39
N THR A 22 0.80 5.49 3.52
CA THR A 22 0.37 6.75 4.12
C THR A 22 1.34 7.92 3.90
N ALA A 23 2.55 7.62 3.38
CA ALA A 23 3.59 8.64 3.28
C ALA A 23 4.50 8.32 2.11
N CYS A 24 4.18 8.75 0.91
CA CYS A 24 5.25 9.05 0.00
C CYS A 24 5.18 8.54 -1.43
N GLY A 25 5.37 9.45 -2.31
CA GLY A 25 5.98 9.27 -3.58
C GLY A 25 7.49 9.12 -3.46
N GLY A 26 8.05 8.19 -4.17
CA GLY A 26 9.49 8.04 -4.37
C GLY A 26 9.90 6.73 -5.04
N GLY A 27 10.03 6.72 -6.32
CA GLY A 27 11.03 6.10 -7.15
C GLY A 27 10.89 4.67 -7.65
N GLY A 28 10.65 4.46 -8.94
CA GLY A 28 11.08 3.28 -9.68
C GLY A 28 10.16 2.76 -10.80
N ASN A 29 10.62 2.86 -11.94
CA ASN A 29 10.21 2.75 -13.34
C ASN A 29 9.43 1.49 -13.79
N GLY A 30 8.36 1.73 -14.58
CA GLY A 30 8.13 1.00 -15.83
C GLY A 30 7.03 -0.04 -15.94
N GLY A 31 6.06 0.17 -16.84
CA GLY A 31 5.51 -0.89 -17.65
C GLY A 31 4.00 -1.14 -17.66
N ASN A 32 3.45 -0.88 -18.76
CA ASN A 32 2.10 -0.92 -19.33
C ASN A 32 1.46 -2.34 -19.44
N GLY A 33 0.12 -2.40 -19.37
CA GLY A 33 -0.71 -3.49 -19.91
C GLY A 33 -1.64 -4.14 -18.90
N GLY A 34 -2.92 -4.23 -19.12
CA GLY A 34 -3.84 -4.66 -20.07
C GLY A 34 -5.14 -5.15 -19.46
N ASN A 35 -6.17 -4.73 -19.94
CA ASN A 35 -7.55 -5.11 -20.23
C ASN A 35 -8.23 -6.32 -19.55
N GLY A 36 -9.51 -6.12 -19.17
CA GLY A 36 -10.54 -7.14 -19.24
C GLY A 36 -11.54 -7.25 -18.10
N GLY A 37 -12.83 -6.98 -18.36
CA GLY A 37 -13.94 -7.59 -17.63
C GLY A 37 -15.11 -6.68 -17.28
N ASN A 38 -16.11 -6.82 -18.07
CA ASN A 38 -17.38 -6.11 -18.05
C ASN A 38 -18.26 -6.56 -16.87
N GLY A 39 -18.81 -5.64 -16.10
CA GLY A 39 -19.83 -5.85 -15.08
C GLY A 39 -20.51 -4.53 -14.77
N GLY A 40 -21.77 -4.39 -15.22
CA GLY A 40 -22.56 -3.17 -15.15
C GLY A 40 -22.88 -2.72 -13.70
N GLY A 41 -22.13 -1.83 -13.23
CA GLY A 41 -22.27 -0.94 -12.09
C GLY A 41 -21.26 0.16 -12.33
N ASN A 42 -21.50 1.39 -11.89
CA ASN A 42 -20.60 2.53 -12.11
C ASN A 42 -19.17 2.24 -11.61
N THR A 43 -18.46 1.42 -12.34
CA THR A 43 -17.05 1.11 -12.06
C THR A 43 -16.25 2.36 -12.36
N PRO A 44 -15.45 2.87 -11.40
CA PRO A 44 -14.59 4.02 -11.64
C PRO A 44 -13.69 3.78 -12.84
N SER A 45 -13.45 4.81 -13.62
CA SER A 45 -12.51 4.72 -14.75
C SER A 45 -11.11 4.38 -14.24
N PRO A 46 -10.33 3.57 -14.97
CA PRO A 46 -8.93 3.34 -14.64
C PRO A 46 -8.16 4.65 -14.53
N LEU A 47 -7.14 4.68 -13.67
CA LEU A 47 -6.23 5.82 -13.60
C LEU A 47 -5.49 5.97 -14.93
N PRO A 48 -5.40 7.21 -15.49
CA PRO A 48 -4.60 7.47 -16.67
C PRO A 48 -3.11 7.19 -16.41
N ASN A 49 -2.42 6.59 -17.36
CA ASN A 49 -0.96 6.41 -17.29
C ASN A 49 -0.20 7.73 -17.48
N ASN A 50 -0.83 8.70 -18.17
CA ASN A 50 -0.27 10.04 -18.36
C ASN A 50 -0.88 11.01 -17.34
N PRO A 51 -0.07 11.65 -16.46
CA PRO A 51 -0.54 12.61 -15.48
C PRO A 51 -1.23 13.84 -16.11
N ASP A 52 -0.87 14.23 -17.33
CA ASP A 52 -1.47 15.38 -18.03
C ASP A 52 -2.96 15.20 -18.35
N GLN A 53 -3.47 13.97 -18.27
CA GLN A 53 -4.89 13.66 -18.42
C GLN A 53 -5.69 13.90 -17.13
N ILE A 54 -5.02 14.24 -16.03
CA ILE A 54 -5.64 14.55 -14.74
C ILE A 54 -5.47 16.04 -14.49
N VAL A 55 -6.53 16.79 -14.70
CA VAL A 55 -6.53 18.24 -14.47
C VAL A 55 -7.04 18.50 -13.06
N LEU A 56 -6.12 18.81 -12.15
CA LEU A 56 -6.45 19.29 -10.81
C LEU A 56 -6.62 20.81 -10.87
N PRO A 57 -7.69 21.37 -10.30
CA PRO A 57 -7.87 22.81 -10.21
C PRO A 57 -6.82 23.43 -9.29
N ASP A 58 -6.39 24.63 -9.59
CA ASP A 58 -5.64 25.42 -8.62
C ASP A 58 -6.60 25.96 -7.56
N ILE A 59 -6.21 25.81 -6.29
CA ILE A 59 -6.96 26.34 -5.16
C ILE A 59 -6.65 27.83 -5.04
N ASP A 60 -7.66 28.66 -5.29
CA ASP A 60 -7.57 30.10 -5.06
C ASP A 60 -7.83 30.40 -3.58
N GLU A 61 -6.79 30.69 -2.84
CA GLU A 61 -6.86 31.01 -1.39
C GLU A 61 -7.26 32.48 -1.13
N GLY A 62 -7.34 33.27 -2.19
CA GLY A 62 -7.97 34.61 -2.12
C GLY A 62 -7.12 35.72 -1.50
N GLU A 63 -5.79 35.66 -1.58
CA GLU A 63 -4.89 36.79 -1.34
C GLU A 63 -4.24 37.23 -2.65
N GLY A 64 -4.87 38.23 -3.30
CA GLY A 64 -4.30 38.85 -4.50
C GLY A 64 -5.28 39.87 -5.10
N GLU A 65 -5.06 41.16 -4.81
CA GLU A 65 -5.65 42.26 -5.58
C GLU A 65 -5.09 42.25 -7.00
N GLY A 66 -5.72 41.50 -7.91
CA GLY A 66 -5.44 41.50 -9.34
C GLY A 66 -6.65 41.99 -10.13
N THR A 67 -6.50 43.10 -10.82
CA THR A 67 -7.48 43.66 -11.77
C THR A 67 -7.62 42.73 -12.99
N GLY A 68 -8.56 41.83 -12.96
CA GLY A 68 -8.93 40.93 -14.04
C GLY A 68 -10.05 40.01 -13.56
N THR A 69 -11.01 39.65 -14.42
CA THR A 69 -12.19 38.82 -14.17
C THR A 69 -11.99 37.88 -12.95
N LYS A 70 -12.62 38.21 -11.81
CA LYS A 70 -12.47 37.50 -10.52
C LYS A 70 -12.57 35.98 -10.73
N PRO A 71 -11.51 35.20 -10.47
CA PRO A 71 -11.67 33.77 -10.31
C PRO A 71 -12.64 33.51 -9.16
N THR A 72 -13.56 32.61 -9.33
CA THR A 72 -14.51 32.23 -8.28
C THR A 72 -13.69 31.56 -7.17
N LYS A 73 -13.65 32.18 -5.99
CA LYS A 73 -12.92 31.61 -4.82
C LYS A 73 -13.34 30.17 -4.62
N THR A 74 -12.37 29.29 -4.44
CA THR A 74 -12.65 27.89 -4.12
C THR A 74 -13.33 27.83 -2.76
N PRO A 75 -14.53 27.22 -2.63
CA PRO A 75 -15.26 27.19 -1.39
C PRO A 75 -14.48 26.50 -0.27
N ILE A 76 -14.27 27.20 0.85
CA ILE A 76 -13.76 26.60 2.09
C ILE A 76 -14.90 25.81 2.72
N ILE A 77 -14.61 24.62 3.17
CA ILE A 77 -15.57 23.76 3.86
C ILE A 77 -15.16 23.54 5.32
N ASP A 78 -16.14 23.33 6.18
CA ASP A 78 -15.90 22.90 7.54
C ASP A 78 -15.24 21.52 7.56
N VAL A 79 -14.05 21.43 8.12
CA VAL A 79 -13.25 20.20 8.18
C VAL A 79 -14.03 19.07 8.85
N ASP A 80 -14.74 19.35 9.92
CA ASP A 80 -15.50 18.33 10.65
C ASP A 80 -16.70 17.79 9.87
N ASN A 81 -17.25 18.57 8.97
CA ASN A 81 -18.36 18.20 8.09
C ASN A 81 -17.92 17.72 6.70
N SER A 82 -16.62 17.71 6.43
CA SER A 82 -16.08 17.18 5.17
C SER A 82 -16.40 15.68 5.01
N LYS A 83 -16.61 15.24 3.77
CA LYS A 83 -16.85 13.81 3.46
C LYS A 83 -15.67 12.94 3.90
N LEU A 84 -14.44 13.45 3.76
CA LEU A 84 -13.21 12.75 4.17
C LEU A 84 -13.22 12.47 5.68
N VAL A 85 -13.46 13.50 6.50
CA VAL A 85 -13.49 13.37 7.96
C VAL A 85 -14.70 12.57 8.41
N GLN A 86 -15.87 12.77 7.81
CA GLN A 86 -17.07 11.99 8.10
C GLN A 86 -16.90 10.51 7.76
N PHE A 87 -16.27 10.19 6.63
CA PHE A 87 -15.92 8.81 6.26
C PHE A 87 -14.98 8.20 7.29
N SER A 88 -13.93 8.91 7.66
CA SER A 88 -12.95 8.45 8.67
C SER A 88 -13.63 8.23 10.04
N LYS A 89 -14.45 9.16 10.50
CA LYS A 89 -15.22 9.04 11.77
C LYS A 89 -16.19 7.84 11.72
N LYS A 90 -16.93 7.68 10.61
CA LYS A 90 -17.90 6.60 10.44
C LYS A 90 -17.27 5.22 10.59
N TYR A 91 -16.05 5.06 10.11
CA TYR A 91 -15.37 3.77 10.07
C TYR A 91 -14.17 3.65 11.02
N ALA A 92 -13.93 4.64 11.89
CA ALA A 92 -12.84 4.61 12.86
C ALA A 92 -12.89 3.39 13.80
N GLY A 93 -14.10 2.94 14.17
CA GLY A 93 -14.33 1.75 14.99
C GLY A 93 -14.51 0.45 14.20
N ALA A 94 -14.31 0.46 12.89
CA ALA A 94 -14.50 -0.75 12.08
C ALA A 94 -13.48 -1.84 12.45
N THR A 95 -13.98 -2.96 12.96
CA THR A 95 -13.16 -4.11 13.35
C THR A 95 -12.95 -5.09 12.21
N GLU A 96 -13.71 -4.99 11.12
CA GLU A 96 -13.53 -5.81 9.93
C GLU A 96 -13.78 -4.99 8.67
N PHE A 97 -12.80 -5.03 7.75
CA PHE A 97 -12.89 -4.40 6.42
C PHE A 97 -12.02 -5.10 5.39
N TYR A 98 -12.27 -4.79 4.13
CA TYR A 98 -11.44 -5.12 2.97
C TYR A 98 -11.36 -3.91 2.04
N VAL A 99 -10.16 -3.56 1.61
CA VAL A 99 -9.88 -2.51 0.62
C VAL A 99 -9.03 -3.08 -0.50
N GLU A 100 -9.39 -2.75 -1.72
CA GLU A 100 -8.59 -2.98 -2.90
C GLU A 100 -8.38 -1.65 -3.61
N MET A 101 -7.12 -1.30 -3.86
CA MET A 101 -6.77 -0.04 -4.49
C MET A 101 -5.60 -0.23 -5.46
N GLN A 102 -5.49 0.70 -6.39
CA GLN A 102 -4.36 0.83 -7.28
C GLN A 102 -3.70 2.18 -7.04
N GLU A 103 -2.42 2.18 -6.79
CA GLU A 103 -1.61 3.38 -6.69
C GLU A 103 -0.74 3.50 -7.93
N VAL A 104 -0.71 4.69 -8.53
CA VAL A 104 0.13 5.05 -9.67
C VAL A 104 1.01 6.21 -9.25
N GLY A 105 2.31 6.00 -9.22
CA GLY A 105 3.31 7.06 -9.09
C GLY A 105 3.65 7.61 -10.46
N TYR A 106 3.88 8.92 -10.56
CA TYR A 106 4.26 9.63 -11.78
C TYR A 106 5.69 10.17 -11.68
N GLY A 107 6.27 10.55 -12.81
CA GLY A 107 7.63 11.09 -12.86
C GLY A 107 8.70 10.06 -13.22
N LYS A 108 9.95 10.28 -12.80
CA LYS A 108 11.10 9.46 -13.20
C LYS A 108 10.97 8.00 -12.79
N ASP A 109 10.24 7.75 -11.74
CA ASP A 109 10.07 6.45 -11.11
C ASP A 109 8.61 5.98 -11.18
N ALA A 110 7.94 6.28 -12.28
CA ALA A 110 6.56 5.90 -12.53
C ALA A 110 6.35 4.39 -12.33
N ARG A 111 5.41 4.04 -11.45
CA ARG A 111 5.06 2.65 -11.16
C ARG A 111 3.60 2.52 -10.84
N SER A 112 3.05 1.35 -11.08
CA SER A 112 1.71 0.99 -10.64
C SER A 112 1.80 -0.16 -9.64
N ILE A 113 1.09 -0.02 -8.52
CA ILE A 113 1.02 -1.00 -7.45
C ILE A 113 -0.44 -1.30 -7.18
N ASP A 114 -0.83 -2.55 -7.30
CA ASP A 114 -2.11 -3.02 -6.78
C ASP A 114 -1.96 -3.41 -5.32
N VAL A 115 -2.80 -2.84 -4.47
CA VAL A 115 -2.77 -3.05 -3.03
C VAL A 115 -4.08 -3.66 -2.57
N ARG A 116 -3.99 -4.65 -1.70
CA ARG A 116 -5.12 -5.18 -0.94
C ARG A 116 -4.82 -5.09 0.53
N ALA A 117 -5.75 -4.55 1.29
CA ALA A 117 -5.65 -4.48 2.74
C ALA A 117 -6.93 -5.06 3.35
N ALA A 118 -6.77 -5.84 4.41
CA ALA A 118 -7.89 -6.37 5.17
C ALA A 118 -7.58 -6.32 6.67
N ARG A 119 -8.64 -6.17 7.47
CA ARG A 119 -8.57 -6.24 8.92
C ARG A 119 -9.69 -7.13 9.44
N LYS A 120 -9.40 -7.90 10.49
CA LYS A 120 -10.39 -8.64 11.27
C LYS A 120 -9.98 -8.63 12.75
N GLY A 121 -10.74 -7.88 13.57
CA GLY A 121 -10.32 -7.60 14.95
C GLY A 121 -9.02 -6.80 14.96
N GLU A 122 -8.00 -7.35 15.60
CA GLU A 122 -6.66 -6.78 15.62
C GLU A 122 -5.75 -7.34 14.51
N ASN A 123 -6.16 -8.42 13.84
CA ASN A 123 -5.37 -9.04 12.78
C ASN A 123 -5.49 -8.27 11.47
N CYS A 124 -4.37 -8.13 10.77
CA CYS A 124 -4.27 -7.35 9.55
C CYS A 124 -3.54 -8.11 8.45
N TYR A 125 -3.97 -7.87 7.22
CA TYR A 125 -3.35 -8.40 6.01
C TYR A 125 -3.12 -7.27 5.02
N VAL A 126 -1.97 -7.26 4.38
CA VAL A 126 -1.68 -6.38 3.25
C VAL A 126 -0.95 -7.17 2.18
N SER A 127 -1.32 -6.93 0.94
CA SER A 127 -0.56 -7.37 -0.23
C SER A 127 -0.29 -6.22 -1.16
N MET A 128 0.87 -6.25 -1.79
CA MET A 128 1.29 -5.32 -2.83
C MET A 128 1.74 -6.12 -4.03
N ALA A 129 1.17 -5.81 -5.19
CA ALA A 129 1.55 -6.40 -6.46
C ALA A 129 2.02 -5.31 -7.41
N THR A 130 3.20 -5.48 -7.99
CA THR A 130 3.76 -4.59 -9.01
C THR A 130 4.35 -5.41 -10.15
N LEU A 131 4.63 -4.77 -11.27
CA LEU A 131 5.37 -5.41 -12.37
C LEU A 131 6.87 -5.15 -12.18
N GLY A 132 7.66 -6.20 -12.17
CA GLY A 132 9.11 -6.11 -12.20
C GLY A 132 9.64 -5.75 -13.58
N LYS A 133 10.95 -5.53 -13.69
CA LYS A 133 11.64 -5.13 -14.93
C LYS A 133 11.43 -6.09 -16.11
N ASN A 134 11.11 -7.35 -15.83
CA ASN A 134 10.85 -8.39 -16.83
C ASN A 134 9.35 -8.62 -17.09
N ASN A 135 8.49 -7.67 -16.72
CA ASN A 135 7.02 -7.75 -16.76
C ASN A 135 6.44 -8.93 -15.95
N LYS A 136 7.22 -9.56 -15.08
CA LYS A 136 6.69 -10.54 -14.13
C LYS A 136 6.07 -9.84 -12.94
N GLN A 137 4.91 -10.31 -12.54
CA GLN A 137 4.26 -9.80 -11.35
C GLN A 137 5.10 -10.16 -10.11
N GLN A 138 5.42 -9.15 -9.34
CA GLN A 138 6.05 -9.26 -8.03
C GLN A 138 4.96 -9.06 -6.98
N LEU A 139 4.76 -10.06 -6.14
CA LEU A 139 3.73 -10.04 -5.10
C LEU A 139 4.40 -10.18 -3.73
N ILE A 140 4.12 -9.23 -2.87
CA ILE A 140 4.50 -9.26 -1.45
C ILE A 140 3.21 -9.33 -0.64
N GLU A 141 3.11 -10.33 0.24
CA GLU A 141 1.96 -10.53 1.11
C GLU A 141 2.42 -10.58 2.57
N THR A 142 1.85 -9.72 3.38
CA THR A 142 2.16 -9.65 4.81
C THR A 142 0.89 -9.89 5.62
N LEU A 143 1.01 -10.72 6.65
CA LEU A 143 -0.04 -10.98 7.62
C LEU A 143 0.49 -10.62 9.01
N MET A 144 -0.27 -9.86 9.77
CA MET A 144 0.02 -9.50 11.16
C MET A 144 -1.05 -10.10 12.06
N LEU A 145 -0.62 -10.95 12.96
CA LEU A 145 -1.50 -11.58 13.93
C LEU A 145 -1.15 -11.07 15.33
N LYS A 146 -2.14 -10.55 16.05
CA LYS A 146 -1.96 -10.09 17.42
C LYS A 146 -1.64 -11.29 18.31
N ASN A 147 -0.57 -11.15 19.10
CA ASN A 147 -0.12 -12.14 20.05
C ASN A 147 0.19 -11.45 21.38
N ASN A 148 -0.79 -11.38 22.28
CA ASN A 148 -0.72 -10.61 23.53
C ASN A 148 -0.40 -9.13 23.28
N SER A 149 0.74 -8.63 23.76
CA SER A 149 1.19 -7.23 23.61
C SER A 149 2.00 -6.99 22.34
N THR A 150 2.32 -8.02 21.56
CA THR A 150 3.17 -7.94 20.37
C THR A 150 2.44 -8.42 19.13
N TRP A 151 3.10 -8.29 17.98
CA TRP A 151 2.59 -8.75 16.70
C TRP A 151 3.49 -9.85 16.15
N ASP A 152 2.88 -10.97 15.75
CA ASP A 152 3.51 -11.96 14.91
C ASP A 152 3.31 -11.53 13.46
N GLN A 153 4.38 -11.15 12.80
CA GLN A 153 4.37 -10.74 11.40
C GLN A 153 4.81 -11.91 10.52
N TYR A 154 4.08 -12.16 9.46
CA TYR A 154 4.34 -13.23 8.50
C TYR A 154 4.50 -12.66 7.11
N LEU A 155 5.61 -12.95 6.44
CA LEU A 155 5.74 -12.83 4.99
C LEU A 155 5.24 -14.13 4.37
N LEU A 156 4.19 -14.06 3.54
CA LEU A 156 3.49 -15.22 3.01
C LEU A 156 3.99 -15.61 1.61
N PHE A 157 4.19 -16.89 1.39
CA PHE A 157 4.52 -17.51 0.11
C PHE A 157 3.45 -18.55 -0.21
N ARG A 158 2.28 -18.08 -0.69
CA ARG A 158 1.09 -18.94 -0.82
C ARG A 158 1.28 -20.11 -1.78
N SER A 159 1.97 -19.90 -2.92
CA SER A 159 2.25 -20.95 -3.90
C SER A 159 3.06 -22.11 -3.30
N SER A 160 3.92 -21.81 -2.35
CA SER A 160 4.80 -22.79 -1.68
C SER A 160 4.22 -23.25 -0.33
N LYS A 161 3.06 -22.74 0.06
CA LYS A 161 2.46 -22.97 1.38
C LYS A 161 3.47 -22.74 2.51
N ALA A 162 4.25 -21.67 2.42
CA ALA A 162 5.28 -21.31 3.39
C ALA A 162 5.07 -19.88 3.90
N ALA A 163 5.57 -19.61 5.10
CA ALA A 163 5.60 -18.28 5.68
C ALA A 163 6.85 -18.10 6.53
N VAL A 164 7.46 -16.92 6.44
CA VAL A 164 8.54 -16.50 7.34
C VAL A 164 7.94 -15.61 8.41
N LYS A 165 8.10 -16.02 9.67
CA LYS A 165 7.61 -15.31 10.84
C LYS A 165 8.73 -14.46 11.43
N SER A 166 8.42 -13.20 11.71
CA SER A 166 9.20 -12.32 12.57
C SER A 166 8.31 -11.76 13.68
N ARG A 167 8.89 -11.14 14.69
CA ARG A 167 8.15 -10.47 15.76
C ARG A 167 8.31 -8.97 15.58
N SER A 168 7.23 -8.22 15.72
CA SER A 168 7.23 -6.76 15.76
C SER A 168 6.64 -6.29 17.07
N GLU A 169 7.30 -5.31 17.69
CA GLU A 169 6.77 -4.60 18.86
C GLU A 169 6.04 -3.31 18.43
N ASP A 170 6.21 -2.91 17.17
CA ASP A 170 5.59 -1.70 16.63
C ASP A 170 4.09 -1.89 16.45
N ASP A 171 3.33 -0.91 16.93
CA ASP A 171 1.91 -0.82 16.67
C ASP A 171 1.69 -0.23 15.27
N VAL A 172 1.04 -0.99 14.41
CA VAL A 172 0.73 -0.57 13.03
C VAL A 172 -0.72 -0.15 12.98
N ASP A 173 -0.97 1.15 12.79
CA ASP A 173 -2.33 1.65 12.56
C ASP A 173 -2.80 1.27 11.15
N LEU A 174 -3.50 0.15 11.05
CA LEU A 174 -4.25 -0.26 9.87
C LEU A 174 -5.73 0.04 10.01
N SER A 175 -6.08 1.18 10.59
CA SER A 175 -7.47 1.65 10.53
C SER A 175 -7.81 2.07 9.09
N LEU A 176 -9.09 1.91 8.73
CA LEU A 176 -9.57 2.37 7.42
C LEU A 176 -9.38 3.87 7.25
N GLY A 177 -9.45 4.62 8.36
CA GLY A 177 -9.17 6.06 8.38
C GLY A 177 -7.73 6.36 7.99
N ALA A 178 -6.75 5.62 8.54
CA ALA A 178 -5.34 5.81 8.23
C ALA A 178 -5.00 5.46 6.77
N LEU A 179 -5.68 4.47 6.18
CA LEU A 179 -5.51 4.10 4.76
C LEU A 179 -6.02 5.18 3.79
N ILE A 180 -6.98 6.02 4.19
CA ILE A 180 -7.61 7.00 3.31
C ILE A 180 -7.16 8.42 3.65
N ALA A 181 -6.97 8.72 4.93
CA ALA A 181 -6.52 10.03 5.41
C ALA A 181 -5.58 9.85 6.60
N SER A 182 -4.29 9.79 6.34
CA SER A 182 -3.27 9.57 7.36
C SER A 182 -3.22 10.69 8.42
N LYS A 183 -3.75 11.88 8.10
CA LYS A 183 -3.76 13.04 9.03
C LYS A 183 -5.01 13.87 8.86
N ARG A 184 -5.49 14.44 9.98
CA ARG A 184 -6.63 15.36 9.98
C ARG A 184 -6.16 16.70 9.39
N PRO A 185 -6.81 17.20 8.33
CA PRO A 185 -6.53 18.51 7.79
C PRO A 185 -6.91 19.63 8.77
N THR A 186 -6.22 20.77 8.67
CA THR A 186 -6.59 22.00 9.41
C THR A 186 -7.51 22.92 8.61
N GLN A 187 -7.42 22.83 7.29
CA GLN A 187 -8.24 23.58 6.35
C GLN A 187 -8.53 22.74 5.12
N MET A 188 -9.73 22.86 4.58
CA MET A 188 -10.19 22.11 3.42
C MET A 188 -10.98 22.99 2.48
N TRP A 189 -10.93 22.63 1.21
CA TRP A 189 -11.70 23.25 0.13
C TRP A 189 -12.52 22.19 -0.60
N SER A 190 -13.62 22.59 -1.20
CA SER A 190 -14.40 21.71 -2.08
C SER A 190 -14.34 22.19 -3.52
N THR A 191 -14.33 21.24 -4.43
CA THR A 191 -14.31 21.49 -5.89
C THR A 191 -14.98 20.36 -6.65
N GLU A 192 -15.10 20.50 -7.96
CA GLU A 192 -15.46 19.40 -8.86
C GLU A 192 -14.25 19.02 -9.72
N ILE A 193 -14.02 17.74 -9.87
CA ILE A 193 -12.96 17.19 -10.73
C ILE A 193 -13.56 16.25 -11.74
N LYS A 194 -13.06 16.35 -12.99
CA LYS A 194 -13.41 15.43 -14.06
C LYS A 194 -12.32 14.38 -14.21
N VAL A 195 -12.69 13.10 -14.05
CA VAL A 195 -11.82 11.96 -14.32
C VAL A 195 -12.46 11.14 -15.44
N GLY A 196 -11.83 11.10 -16.61
CA GLY A 196 -12.46 10.58 -17.82
C GLY A 196 -13.75 11.34 -18.16
N PRO A 197 -14.87 10.65 -18.42
CA PRO A 197 -16.15 11.30 -18.72
C PRO A 197 -16.91 11.77 -17.46
N THR A 198 -16.51 11.35 -16.25
CA THR A 198 -17.29 11.51 -15.03
C THR A 198 -16.79 12.69 -14.19
N LYS A 199 -17.73 13.49 -13.70
CA LYS A 199 -17.48 14.53 -12.70
C LYS A 199 -17.66 13.97 -11.29
N TYR A 200 -16.76 14.35 -10.40
CA TYR A 200 -16.78 13.96 -9.00
C TYR A 200 -16.73 15.21 -8.11
N TYR A 201 -17.49 15.19 -7.03
CA TYR A 201 -17.24 16.10 -5.92
C TYR A 201 -15.91 15.73 -5.30
N ALA A 202 -15.06 16.72 -5.03
CA ALA A 202 -13.74 16.53 -4.49
C ALA A 202 -13.48 17.46 -3.30
N GLU A 203 -12.70 16.99 -2.37
CA GLU A 203 -12.20 17.73 -1.23
C GLU A 203 -10.69 17.81 -1.29
N VAL A 204 -10.17 19.01 -1.04
CA VAL A 204 -8.75 19.33 -1.16
C VAL A 204 -8.23 19.83 0.16
N TYR A 205 -7.04 19.38 0.55
CA TYR A 205 -6.30 19.92 1.68
C TYR A 205 -4.81 19.93 1.40
N LYS A 206 -4.10 20.81 2.08
CA LYS A 206 -2.63 20.91 2.00
C LYS A 206 -2.00 20.37 3.26
N TYR A 207 -0.88 19.65 3.08
CA TYR A 207 -0.08 19.16 4.18
C TYR A 207 1.40 19.19 3.77
N TYR A 208 2.18 20.03 4.44
CA TYR A 208 3.55 20.38 4.04
C TYR A 208 3.60 20.87 2.57
N SER A 209 4.46 20.27 1.77
CA SER A 209 4.66 20.58 0.35
C SER A 209 3.69 19.87 -0.59
N TYR A 210 2.70 19.18 -0.06
CA TYR A 210 1.76 18.39 -0.86
C TYR A 210 0.34 18.89 -0.73
N GLU A 211 -0.38 18.78 -1.85
CA GLU A 211 -1.82 18.97 -1.92
C GLU A 211 -2.47 17.61 -2.21
N TYR A 212 -3.45 17.29 -1.39
CA TYR A 212 -4.24 16.06 -1.47
C TYR A 212 -5.64 16.41 -1.97
N THR A 213 -6.06 15.75 -3.02
CA THR A 213 -7.40 15.89 -3.58
C THR A 213 -8.10 14.55 -3.56
N THR A 214 -9.17 14.41 -2.77
CA THR A 214 -9.95 13.17 -2.67
C THR A 214 -11.31 13.36 -3.34
N CYS A 215 -11.61 12.51 -4.33
CA CYS A 215 -12.88 12.46 -5.05
C CYS A 215 -13.81 11.44 -4.40
N PHE A 216 -15.11 11.77 -4.36
CA PHE A 216 -16.12 10.95 -3.72
C PHE A 216 -17.26 10.58 -4.67
N THR A 217 -17.82 9.39 -4.46
CA THR A 217 -19.10 9.00 -5.02
C THR A 217 -20.23 9.83 -4.40
N ALA A 218 -21.43 9.76 -4.98
CA ALA A 218 -22.60 10.45 -4.44
C ALA A 218 -22.93 10.02 -2.99
N ASP A 219 -22.72 8.74 -2.66
CA ASP A 219 -22.92 8.18 -1.31
C ASP A 219 -21.73 8.43 -0.35
N GLY A 220 -20.76 9.26 -0.75
CA GLY A 220 -19.67 9.73 0.10
C GLY A 220 -18.52 8.77 0.30
N LYS A 221 -18.37 7.76 -0.56
CA LYS A 221 -17.19 6.89 -0.53
C LYS A 221 -16.05 7.49 -1.35
N PRO A 222 -14.79 7.42 -0.91
CA PRO A 222 -13.65 7.83 -1.71
C PRO A 222 -13.49 6.91 -2.93
N VAL A 223 -13.17 7.52 -4.08
CA VAL A 223 -12.94 6.82 -5.35
C VAL A 223 -11.54 7.05 -5.85
N TYR A 224 -11.09 8.30 -5.83
CA TYR A 224 -9.74 8.67 -6.22
C TYR A 224 -9.12 9.55 -5.15
N GLN A 225 -7.81 9.45 -5.02
CA GLN A 225 -7.00 10.43 -4.32
C GLN A 225 -5.83 10.82 -5.21
N PHE A 226 -5.60 12.11 -5.35
CA PHE A 226 -4.49 12.67 -6.11
C PHE A 226 -3.56 13.40 -5.15
N VAL A 227 -2.26 13.26 -5.34
CA VAL A 227 -1.24 13.94 -4.56
C VAL A 227 -0.38 14.78 -5.50
N ARG A 228 -0.40 16.11 -5.32
CA ARG A 228 0.37 17.07 -6.10
C ARG A 228 1.49 17.65 -5.24
N ASP A 229 2.71 17.71 -5.77
CA ASP A 229 3.80 18.47 -5.16
C ASP A 229 3.60 19.97 -5.46
N LEU A 230 3.47 20.77 -4.43
CA LEU A 230 3.24 22.22 -4.54
C LEU A 230 4.49 22.96 -5.06
N ASN A 231 5.69 22.46 -4.80
CA ASN A 231 6.93 23.10 -5.25
C ASN A 231 7.12 22.99 -6.76
N GLY A 232 6.85 21.79 -7.32
CA GLY A 232 6.95 21.52 -8.75
C GLY A 232 5.63 21.65 -9.50
N LYS A 233 4.51 21.84 -8.80
CA LYS A 233 3.14 21.80 -9.36
C LYS A 233 2.85 20.54 -10.18
N GLN A 234 3.56 19.45 -9.87
CA GLN A 234 3.46 18.20 -10.60
C GLN A 234 2.63 17.18 -9.83
N LEU A 235 1.83 16.41 -10.54
CA LEU A 235 1.15 15.26 -9.96
C LEU A 235 2.18 14.20 -9.58
N ASN A 236 2.24 13.88 -8.29
CA ASN A 236 3.19 12.94 -7.72
C ASN A 236 2.64 11.51 -7.76
N SER A 237 1.41 11.33 -7.32
CA SER A 237 0.74 10.03 -7.34
C SER A 237 -0.77 10.17 -7.44
N ALA A 238 -1.40 9.08 -7.84
CA ALA A 238 -2.85 8.92 -7.81
C ALA A 238 -3.21 7.54 -7.27
N THR A 239 -4.27 7.48 -6.46
CA THR A 239 -4.84 6.24 -5.93
C THR A 239 -6.26 6.08 -6.45
N LEU A 240 -6.58 4.91 -6.98
CA LEU A 240 -7.94 4.47 -7.30
C LEU A 240 -8.39 3.46 -6.24
N TYR A 241 -9.42 3.77 -5.49
CA TYR A 241 -10.08 2.83 -4.58
C TYR A 241 -11.07 1.96 -5.37
N LYS A 242 -10.63 0.75 -5.76
CA LYS A 242 -11.45 -0.19 -6.55
C LYS A 242 -12.59 -0.77 -5.72
N THR A 243 -12.30 -1.05 -4.45
CA THR A 243 -13.26 -1.68 -3.54
C THR A 243 -13.01 -1.21 -2.11
N ILE A 244 -14.06 -0.79 -1.41
CA ILE A 244 -14.05 -0.55 0.03
C ILE A 244 -15.27 -1.26 0.60
N GLN A 245 -15.05 -2.29 1.41
CA GLN A 245 -16.08 -3.08 2.09
C GLN A 245 -15.83 -3.05 3.59
N VAL A 246 -16.88 -2.82 4.37
CA VAL A 246 -16.80 -2.73 5.83
C VAL A 246 -17.90 -3.59 6.44
N GLY A 247 -17.56 -4.36 7.45
CA GLY A 247 -18.48 -5.22 8.18
C GLY A 247 -18.08 -6.69 8.16
N SER A 248 -18.86 -7.51 8.84
CA SER A 248 -18.57 -8.93 9.03
C SER A 248 -18.45 -9.71 7.71
N GLY A 249 -17.44 -10.55 7.61
CA GLY A 249 -17.15 -11.38 6.44
C GLY A 249 -16.39 -10.69 5.31
N THR A 250 -16.14 -9.38 5.41
CA THR A 250 -15.48 -8.62 4.33
C THR A 250 -13.99 -8.92 4.20
N SER A 251 -13.32 -9.36 5.27
CA SER A 251 -11.90 -9.74 5.27
C SER A 251 -11.56 -10.97 4.43
N LYS A 252 -12.59 -11.71 3.97
CA LYS A 252 -12.46 -12.88 3.05
C LYS A 252 -11.47 -13.95 3.55
N GLY A 253 -11.29 -14.09 4.87
CA GLY A 253 -10.35 -15.04 5.46
C GLY A 253 -8.88 -14.67 5.30
N LEU A 254 -8.55 -13.47 4.82
CA LEU A 254 -7.17 -13.03 4.59
C LEU A 254 -6.39 -12.81 5.90
N CYS A 255 -7.08 -12.46 6.99
CA CYS A 255 -6.47 -12.13 8.28
C CYS A 255 -6.18 -13.39 9.14
N ALA A 256 -5.85 -14.50 8.50
CA ALA A 256 -5.44 -15.74 9.14
C ALA A 256 -4.40 -16.47 8.27
N LEU A 257 -3.57 -17.29 8.91
CA LEU A 257 -2.64 -18.15 8.17
C LEU A 257 -3.43 -19.15 7.31
N PRO A 258 -3.10 -19.32 6.02
CA PRO A 258 -3.70 -20.33 5.19
C PRO A 258 -3.46 -21.74 5.76
N THR A 259 -4.46 -22.61 5.66
CA THR A 259 -4.35 -23.99 6.14
C THR A 259 -3.19 -24.73 5.48
N GLY A 260 -2.37 -25.42 6.28
CA GLY A 260 -1.23 -26.19 5.80
C GLY A 260 0.02 -25.35 5.52
N THR A 261 0.04 -24.06 5.91
CA THR A 261 1.22 -23.20 5.79
C THR A 261 2.32 -23.69 6.74
N LYS A 262 3.49 -23.99 6.20
CA LYS A 262 4.71 -24.24 6.97
C LYS A 262 5.29 -22.90 7.43
N THR A 263 5.49 -22.72 8.73
CA THR A 263 6.04 -21.49 9.29
C THR A 263 7.50 -21.68 9.70
N TYR A 264 8.31 -20.66 9.39
CA TYR A 264 9.71 -20.57 9.78
C TYR A 264 9.92 -19.28 10.56
N SER A 265 10.35 -19.39 11.82
CA SER A 265 10.73 -18.21 12.62
C SER A 265 12.09 -17.70 12.15
N PHE A 266 12.21 -16.42 11.89
CA PHE A 266 13.45 -15.78 11.46
C PHE A 266 14.07 -15.00 12.63
N ASP A 267 15.34 -15.28 12.89
CA ASP A 267 16.19 -14.51 13.81
C ASP A 267 17.11 -13.59 12.99
N ASP A 268 16.84 -12.31 13.03
CA ASP A 268 17.55 -11.26 12.28
C ASP A 268 18.98 -11.00 12.79
N ASN A 269 19.29 -11.38 14.05
CA ASN A 269 20.62 -11.24 14.63
C ASN A 269 21.57 -12.32 14.10
N THR A 270 21.06 -13.52 13.88
CA THR A 270 21.87 -14.67 13.49
C THR A 270 21.68 -15.08 12.02
N GLY A 271 20.64 -14.59 11.35
CA GLY A 271 20.28 -15.00 9.98
C GLY A 271 19.79 -16.44 9.92
N ARG A 272 19.14 -16.92 10.98
CA ARG A 272 18.64 -18.29 11.07
C ARG A 272 17.14 -18.37 10.91
N LEU A 273 16.70 -19.43 10.25
CA LEU A 273 15.30 -19.84 10.18
C LEU A 273 15.14 -21.08 11.09
N THR A 274 14.05 -21.13 11.84
CA THR A 274 13.69 -22.29 12.65
C THR A 274 12.28 -22.72 12.28
N ASP A 275 12.09 -23.98 11.87
CA ASP A 275 10.76 -24.52 11.58
C ASP A 275 9.99 -24.90 12.86
N ALA A 276 8.72 -25.28 12.72
CA ALA A 276 7.88 -25.68 13.84
C ALA A 276 8.34 -26.94 14.59
N LYS A 277 9.26 -27.72 13.99
CA LYS A 277 9.86 -28.92 14.60
C LYS A 277 11.18 -28.61 15.32
N GLY A 278 11.63 -27.35 15.27
CA GLY A 278 12.92 -26.94 15.84
C GLY A 278 14.12 -27.17 14.93
N ASN A 279 13.94 -27.55 13.66
CA ASN A 279 15.04 -27.64 12.72
C ASN A 279 15.54 -26.25 12.38
N VAL A 280 16.86 -26.06 12.42
CA VAL A 280 17.53 -24.78 12.18
C VAL A 280 18.18 -24.77 10.81
N PHE A 281 17.95 -23.69 10.06
CA PHE A 281 18.52 -23.42 8.75
C PHE A 281 19.25 -22.08 8.80
N THR A 282 20.45 -22.02 8.22
CA THR A 282 21.26 -20.79 8.22
C THR A 282 21.29 -20.20 6.82
N LEU A 283 20.95 -18.92 6.71
CA LEU A 283 21.05 -18.14 5.47
C LEU A 283 22.47 -17.62 5.31
N LYS A 284 23.12 -17.92 4.20
CA LYS A 284 24.45 -17.41 3.84
C LYS A 284 24.45 -16.79 2.45
N GLU A 285 25.35 -15.85 2.22
CA GLU A 285 25.64 -15.33 0.88
C GLU A 285 26.25 -16.45 0.03
N ASP A 286 25.81 -16.55 -1.22
CA ASP A 286 26.33 -17.56 -2.18
C ASP A 286 27.58 -17.09 -2.93
N GLY A 287 28.09 -15.90 -2.59
CA GLY A 287 29.24 -15.28 -3.26
C GLY A 287 28.84 -14.42 -4.48
N THR A 288 27.54 -14.37 -4.78
CA THR A 288 26.94 -13.48 -5.78
C THR A 288 25.94 -12.55 -5.08
N THR A 289 24.80 -12.25 -5.71
CA THR A 289 23.69 -11.50 -5.08
C THR A 289 22.67 -12.43 -4.42
N GLY A 290 22.85 -13.73 -4.51
CA GLY A 290 21.95 -14.76 -4.01
C GLY A 290 22.22 -15.21 -2.57
N ILE A 291 21.33 -16.09 -2.08
CA ILE A 291 21.44 -16.72 -0.77
C ILE A 291 21.47 -18.23 -0.92
N LYS A 292 22.32 -18.87 -0.12
CA LYS A 292 22.29 -20.30 0.17
C LYS A 292 21.58 -20.55 1.50
N VAL A 293 20.88 -21.66 1.58
CA VAL A 293 20.27 -22.16 2.81
C VAL A 293 20.97 -23.45 3.22
N LEU A 294 21.56 -23.45 4.41
CA LEU A 294 22.26 -24.60 4.96
C LEU A 294 21.47 -25.17 6.15
N ASP A 295 21.37 -26.48 6.23
CA ASP A 295 20.83 -27.15 7.41
C ASP A 295 21.80 -27.11 8.62
N LYS A 296 21.40 -27.72 9.72
CA LYS A 296 22.20 -27.78 10.97
C LYS A 296 23.56 -28.43 10.80
N ASP A 297 23.71 -29.31 9.83
CA ASP A 297 24.94 -30.07 9.55
C ASP A 297 25.80 -29.36 8.47
N GLY A 298 25.38 -28.21 7.99
CA GLY A 298 26.06 -27.41 6.97
C GLY A 298 25.82 -27.88 5.54
N LYS A 299 24.91 -28.82 5.34
CA LYS A 299 24.50 -29.31 4.02
C LYS A 299 23.66 -28.24 3.31
N ASP A 300 23.93 -28.04 2.02
CA ASP A 300 23.15 -27.14 1.16
C ASP A 300 21.76 -27.74 0.89
N VAL A 301 20.72 -27.02 1.32
CA VAL A 301 19.29 -27.35 1.14
C VAL A 301 18.55 -26.21 0.45
N THR A 302 19.26 -25.40 -0.33
CA THR A 302 18.73 -24.21 -1.00
C THR A 302 17.54 -24.52 -1.90
N ASP A 303 17.53 -25.68 -2.57
CA ASP A 303 16.43 -26.10 -3.43
C ASP A 303 15.09 -26.26 -2.69
N ASP A 304 15.12 -26.69 -1.43
CA ASP A 304 13.92 -26.80 -0.58
C ASP A 304 13.35 -25.42 -0.21
N PHE A 305 14.16 -24.37 -0.32
CA PHE A 305 13.86 -22.98 -0.01
C PHE A 305 13.85 -22.08 -1.27
N LYS A 306 13.64 -22.66 -2.45
CA LYS A 306 13.63 -21.90 -3.69
C LYS A 306 12.68 -20.69 -3.66
N TRP A 307 11.53 -20.83 -3.04
CA TRP A 307 10.56 -19.76 -2.84
C TRP A 307 11.13 -18.54 -2.09
N LEU A 308 12.02 -18.79 -1.12
CA LEU A 308 12.69 -17.73 -0.35
C LEU A 308 13.84 -17.10 -1.14
N THR A 309 14.65 -17.92 -1.80
CA THR A 309 15.76 -17.42 -2.62
C THR A 309 15.28 -16.63 -3.84
N ASP A 310 14.18 -17.06 -4.48
CA ASP A 310 13.53 -16.32 -5.55
C ASP A 310 12.99 -14.96 -5.07
N PHE A 311 12.43 -14.90 -3.86
CA PHE A 311 12.01 -13.63 -3.24
C PHE A 311 13.20 -12.68 -3.04
N PHE A 312 14.33 -13.16 -2.55
CA PHE A 312 15.51 -12.30 -2.38
C PHE A 312 16.08 -11.81 -3.71
N LYS A 313 16.11 -12.64 -4.76
CA LYS A 313 16.48 -12.21 -6.11
C LYS A 313 15.54 -11.13 -6.62
N MET A 314 14.24 -11.33 -6.44
CA MET A 314 13.24 -10.33 -6.80
C MET A 314 13.50 -8.98 -6.10
N MET A 315 13.80 -9.00 -4.80
CA MET A 315 14.06 -7.79 -4.01
C MET A 315 15.40 -7.13 -4.34
N SER A 316 16.38 -7.86 -4.86
CA SER A 316 17.67 -7.30 -5.31
C SER A 316 17.60 -6.70 -6.73
N GLY A 317 16.47 -6.86 -7.43
CA GLY A 317 16.23 -6.27 -8.74
C GLY A 317 16.82 -7.08 -9.90
N GLU A 318 17.06 -8.37 -9.70
CA GLU A 318 17.51 -9.35 -10.70
C GLU A 318 16.37 -10.04 -11.45
#